data_a22ac0eb2a81bee447ee2e76504d35f1
#
_entry.id   a22ac0eb2a81bee447ee2e76504d35f1
#
_cell.length_a   1.000
_cell.length_b   1.000
_cell.length_c   1.000
_cell.angle_alpha   90.00
_cell.angle_beta   90.00
_cell.angle_gamma   90.00
#
_symmetry.space_group_name_H-M   'P 1'
#
loop_
_entity.id
_entity.type
_entity.pdbx_description
1 polymer ?
#
loop_
_entity_poly.entity_id
_entity_poly.type
_entity_poly.pdbx_seq_one_letter_code
_entity_poly.pdbx_strand_id
1 'polypeptide(L)'
;MYYSQFLSHVCMPHAVLLQPTKSWSSSKSNAGTKVGHCSKVPRNVNLEKLRSGYLFPEISRHEAEHLQKNPDESLIRLGIGDTTHPIPDTITLAMAEHVHGLSTIQGYRGYGAEQGNMALRKAIAGKFYQDMGIEADEIFVSDGAQCDISRLQLLLGPNVTVAVQDPSFPAYIDSSVVVGQAGELEEETGKYGNIIYMNCGPENNFFPDLSATPRTDIIFFCSPNNPTGHAASRQQLKQLVEFARANGSIIVYDSAYAVYIRDESPKSIFEIPGAREVAIEISSFSKFAGFTGVRLGWTVVPEELKYSNGFPVIKDFNRIVCTCFNGASNIAQAGGLACLSTDGYQALCKVIGYYMENAKILVDGFKSVDLKVYGGKNAPYIWVHFPGLNSWNVFGEILQKTNIVTVPGRGFGPAGEEYIRISAFGQREHILEASRRLQFYL
;
A
#
# COMPACT_ATOMS: atom_id res chain seq x y z
N MET A 1 -46.82 11.49 8.86
CA MET A 1 -46.71 12.50 9.92
C MET A 1 -46.13 11.86 11.17
N TYR A 2 -44.82 11.60 11.22
CA TYR A 2 -44.05 11.18 12.42
C TYR A 2 -42.58 10.94 12.00
N TYR A 3 -41.90 11.99 11.48
CA TYR A 3 -40.48 11.92 11.16
C TYR A 3 -39.78 13.30 11.27
N SER A 4 -40.17 14.13 12.26
CA SER A 4 -39.55 15.47 12.37
C SER A 4 -39.18 15.89 13.79
N GLN A 5 -38.87 14.97 14.72
CA GLN A 5 -38.50 15.35 16.09
C GLN A 5 -37.27 14.65 16.69
N PHE A 6 -36.33 14.14 15.92
CA PHE A 6 -35.11 13.52 16.48
C PHE A 6 -33.78 14.18 16.08
N LEU A 7 -33.79 15.39 15.53
CA LEU A 7 -32.56 16.09 15.11
C LEU A 7 -32.22 17.36 15.88
N SER A 8 -32.65 17.47 17.14
CA SER A 8 -32.28 18.65 17.93
C SER A 8 -31.69 18.32 19.30
N HIS A 9 -30.62 17.55 19.39
CA HIS A 9 -29.69 17.49 20.54
C HIS A 9 -28.50 16.57 20.26
N VAL A 10 -27.80 16.79 19.17
CA VAL A 10 -26.41 16.34 19.09
C VAL A 10 -25.54 17.57 19.30
N CYS A 11 -25.22 17.83 20.56
CA CYS A 11 -24.12 18.68 20.95
C CYS A 11 -22.87 18.17 20.21
N MET A 12 -22.28 19.00 19.37
CA MET A 12 -20.94 18.76 18.86
C MET A 12 -19.98 18.71 20.06
N PRO A 13 -19.33 17.59 20.34
CA PRO A 13 -18.19 17.65 21.26
C PRO A 13 -17.05 18.36 20.54
N HIS A 14 -16.45 19.29 21.26
CA HIS A 14 -15.21 19.96 20.92
C HIS A 14 -14.22 19.01 20.27
N ALA A 15 -13.51 19.49 19.26
CA ALA A 15 -12.34 18.85 18.68
C ALA A 15 -11.48 18.26 19.82
N VAL A 16 -11.47 16.94 19.91
CA VAL A 16 -10.51 16.24 20.75
C VAL A 16 -9.18 16.44 20.05
N LEU A 17 -8.44 17.42 20.51
CA LEU A 17 -7.00 17.52 20.26
C LEU A 17 -6.42 16.18 20.74
N LEU A 18 -6.11 15.30 19.80
CA LEU A 18 -5.29 14.13 20.06
C LEU A 18 -3.97 14.69 20.61
N GLN A 19 -3.81 14.57 21.92
CA GLN A 19 -2.51 14.82 22.53
C GLN A 19 -1.50 13.87 21.86
N PRO A 20 -0.32 14.35 21.50
CA PRO A 20 0.72 13.49 20.94
C PRO A 20 0.98 12.35 21.92
N THR A 21 0.87 11.13 21.44
CA THR A 21 1.31 9.94 22.19
C THR A 21 2.70 10.21 22.71
N LYS A 22 2.90 10.09 24.01
CA LYS A 22 4.18 10.33 24.66
C LYS A 22 5.26 9.57 23.88
N SER A 23 6.16 10.32 23.25
CA SER A 23 7.39 9.78 22.70
C SER A 23 8.12 9.02 23.81
N TRP A 24 8.54 7.81 23.51
CA TRP A 24 9.51 7.11 24.34
C TRP A 24 10.84 7.84 24.20
N SER A 25 10.97 8.98 24.88
CA SER A 25 12.25 9.63 25.06
C SER A 25 13.00 8.82 26.12
N SER A 26 14.16 8.32 25.77
CA SER A 26 15.14 7.83 26.74
C SER A 26 15.63 9.02 27.59
N SER A 27 14.85 9.39 28.61
CA SER A 27 15.35 10.31 29.64
C SER A 27 16.38 9.53 30.45
N LYS A 28 17.65 9.88 30.34
CA LYS A 28 18.68 9.56 31.34
C LYS A 28 18.32 10.23 32.64
N SER A 29 17.49 9.62 33.47
CA SER A 29 17.35 9.96 34.87
C SER A 29 18.31 9.04 35.65
N ASN A 30 19.30 9.64 36.30
CA ASN A 30 20.02 9.01 37.39
C ASN A 30 19.05 8.65 38.52
N ALA A 31 18.51 7.46 38.49
CA ALA A 31 17.81 6.85 39.61
C ALA A 31 18.17 5.37 39.60
N GLY A 32 18.58 4.87 40.76
CA GLY A 32 19.14 3.56 40.99
C GLY A 32 18.55 2.44 40.15
N THR A 33 19.38 1.65 39.56
CA THR A 33 19.12 0.49 38.73
C THR A 33 18.09 -0.42 39.41
N LYS A 34 16.79 -0.25 39.05
CA LYS A 34 15.83 -1.32 39.17
C LYS A 34 16.33 -2.40 38.22
N VAL A 35 16.90 -3.47 38.78
CA VAL A 35 17.17 -4.70 38.02
C VAL A 35 15.79 -5.20 37.57
N GLY A 36 15.40 -4.83 36.35
CA GLY A 36 14.15 -5.29 35.75
C GLY A 36 14.24 -6.81 35.55
N HIS A 37 13.19 -7.53 35.84
CA HIS A 37 13.08 -8.94 35.52
C HIS A 37 13.15 -9.11 34.00
N CYS A 38 14.23 -9.73 33.48
CA CYS A 38 14.37 -10.08 32.09
C CYS A 38 13.76 -11.47 31.85
N SER A 39 12.93 -11.58 30.82
CA SER A 39 12.50 -12.89 30.34
C SER A 39 13.69 -13.71 29.83
N LYS A 40 13.59 -15.05 29.93
CA LYS A 40 14.56 -15.98 29.31
C LYS A 40 14.22 -16.31 27.85
N VAL A 41 13.14 -15.71 27.30
CA VAL A 41 12.73 -15.90 25.90
C VAL A 41 13.74 -15.16 25.01
N PRO A 42 14.37 -15.84 24.04
CA PRO A 42 15.27 -15.16 23.11
C PRO A 42 14.48 -14.22 22.17
N ARG A 43 15.09 -13.10 21.79
CA ARG A 43 14.54 -12.23 20.76
C ARG A 43 14.56 -12.95 19.42
N ASN A 44 13.55 -12.67 18.56
CA ASN A 44 13.62 -13.09 17.17
C ASN A 44 14.79 -12.38 16.47
N VAL A 45 15.80 -13.15 16.09
CA VAL A 45 17.05 -12.63 15.50
C VAL A 45 16.84 -11.89 14.17
N ASN A 46 15.78 -12.24 13.42
CA ASN A 46 15.48 -11.54 12.17
C ASN A 46 15.07 -10.08 12.40
N LEU A 47 14.45 -9.76 13.54
CA LEU A 47 14.07 -8.39 13.87
C LEU A 47 15.30 -7.51 14.20
N GLU A 48 16.46 -8.10 14.49
CA GLU A 48 17.71 -7.36 14.69
C GLU A 48 18.31 -6.86 13.37
N LYS A 49 17.99 -7.53 12.27
CA LYS A 49 18.46 -7.18 10.92
C LYS A 49 17.73 -5.97 10.34
N LEU A 50 16.50 -5.68 10.82
CA LEU A 50 15.75 -4.52 10.35
C LEU A 50 16.50 -3.23 10.68
N ARG A 51 16.57 -2.30 9.71
CA ARG A 51 17.08 -0.96 9.95
C ARG A 51 16.33 -0.32 11.12
N SER A 52 17.06 0.44 11.93
CA SER A 52 16.47 1.25 12.98
C SER A 52 15.60 2.35 12.36
N GLY A 53 14.30 2.14 12.31
CA GLY A 53 13.32 3.10 11.80
C GLY A 53 12.72 2.70 10.47
N TYR A 54 11.43 2.39 10.50
CA TYR A 54 10.62 2.28 9.28
C TYR A 54 10.47 3.67 8.66
N LEU A 55 10.46 3.79 7.31
CA LEU A 55 10.48 5.04 6.55
C LEU A 55 9.51 6.12 7.08
N PHE A 56 8.25 5.76 7.32
CA PHE A 56 7.23 6.74 7.71
C PHE A 56 7.37 7.30 9.13
N PRO A 57 7.70 6.51 10.17
CA PRO A 57 8.10 7.04 11.47
C PRO A 57 9.29 7.97 11.45
N GLU A 58 10.27 7.74 10.58
CA GLU A 58 11.42 8.64 10.43
C GLU A 58 11.01 9.99 9.84
N ILE A 59 10.15 10.00 8.82
CA ILE A 59 9.55 11.22 8.28
C ILE A 59 8.79 11.97 9.39
N SER A 60 7.96 11.27 10.17
CA SER A 60 7.20 11.87 11.28
C SER A 60 8.11 12.49 12.34
N ARG A 61 9.28 11.91 12.59
CA ARG A 61 10.29 12.49 13.48
C ARG A 61 10.82 13.81 12.94
N HIS A 62 11.18 13.88 11.66
CA HIS A 62 11.62 15.11 11.01
C HIS A 62 10.52 16.20 11.01
N GLU A 63 9.25 15.81 10.76
CA GLU A 63 8.12 16.74 10.88
C GLU A 63 8.02 17.33 12.29
N ALA A 64 8.09 16.49 13.32
CA ALA A 64 7.99 16.94 14.72
C ALA A 64 9.14 17.87 15.10
N GLU A 65 10.37 17.58 14.69
CA GLU A 65 11.55 18.43 14.91
C GLU A 65 11.42 19.77 14.18
N HIS A 66 10.88 19.78 12.95
CA HIS A 66 10.63 21.01 12.20
C HIS A 66 9.59 21.89 12.88
N LEU A 67 8.45 21.33 13.30
CA LEU A 67 7.40 22.07 14.02
C LEU A 67 7.85 22.57 15.40
N GLN A 68 8.73 21.82 16.07
CA GLN A 68 9.31 22.28 17.35
C GLN A 68 10.14 23.55 17.18
N LYS A 69 10.84 23.68 16.03
CA LYS A 69 11.64 24.88 15.68
C LYS A 69 10.78 26.01 15.11
N ASN A 70 9.67 25.67 14.50
CA ASN A 70 8.78 26.61 13.81
C ASN A 70 7.31 26.38 14.25
N PRO A 71 6.95 26.71 15.49
CA PRO A 71 5.66 26.32 16.08
C PRO A 71 4.44 26.98 15.43
N ASP A 72 4.62 28.11 14.75
CA ASP A 72 3.54 28.85 14.08
C ASP A 72 3.34 28.43 12.62
N GLU A 73 4.18 27.52 12.10
CA GLU A 73 4.11 27.05 10.72
C GLU A 73 3.11 25.90 10.53
N SER A 74 2.42 25.92 9.40
CA SER A 74 1.52 24.84 8.99
C SER A 74 2.14 24.00 7.88
N LEU A 75 2.17 22.67 8.05
CA LEU A 75 2.71 21.75 7.06
C LEU A 75 1.65 21.35 6.04
N ILE A 76 2.05 21.31 4.78
CA ILE A 76 1.31 20.62 3.71
C ILE A 76 1.88 19.20 3.57
N ARG A 77 1.09 18.20 3.93
CA ARG A 77 1.54 16.81 3.91
C ARG A 77 1.19 16.13 2.59
N LEU A 78 2.20 15.98 1.72
CA LEU A 78 2.12 15.27 0.44
C LEU A 78 3.04 14.03 0.42
N GLY A 79 3.48 13.57 1.58
CA GLY A 79 4.35 12.40 1.71
C GLY A 79 3.57 11.10 1.82
N ILE A 80 2.62 11.04 2.74
CA ILE A 80 1.90 9.80 3.04
C ILE A 80 0.86 9.52 1.94
N GLY A 81 0.82 8.27 1.49
CA GLY A 81 -0.21 7.80 0.55
C GLY A 81 -1.54 7.53 1.25
N ASP A 82 -2.02 8.48 2.06
CA ASP A 82 -3.31 8.38 2.73
C ASP A 82 -4.37 9.23 2.02
N THR A 83 -5.57 8.69 1.92
CA THR A 83 -6.70 9.36 1.28
C THR A 83 -7.24 10.46 2.20
N THR A 84 -7.59 11.60 1.63
CA THR A 84 -8.05 12.79 2.39
C THR A 84 -9.48 13.19 2.09
N HIS A 85 -10.08 12.61 1.04
CA HIS A 85 -11.47 12.86 0.69
C HIS A 85 -12.40 12.00 1.55
N PRO A 86 -13.52 12.53 2.05
CA PRO A 86 -14.50 11.73 2.78
C PRO A 86 -15.01 10.54 1.97
N ILE A 87 -15.29 9.43 2.66
CA ILE A 87 -15.94 8.28 2.05
C ILE A 87 -17.37 8.69 1.65
N PRO A 88 -17.85 8.36 0.45
CA PRO A 88 -19.21 8.69 0.01
C PRO A 88 -20.30 8.16 0.95
N ASP A 89 -21.35 8.97 1.16
CA ASP A 89 -22.44 8.66 2.10
C ASP A 89 -23.15 7.34 1.81
N THR A 90 -23.30 6.96 0.54
CA THR A 90 -23.89 5.68 0.15
C THR A 90 -23.15 4.48 0.75
N ILE A 91 -21.85 4.62 0.99
CA ILE A 91 -20.98 3.57 1.56
C ILE A 91 -21.05 3.61 3.09
N THR A 92 -20.93 4.81 3.68
CA THR A 92 -20.96 4.97 5.14
C THR A 92 -22.33 4.63 5.72
N LEU A 93 -23.44 4.92 5.01
CA LEU A 93 -24.80 4.52 5.39
C LEU A 93 -24.95 3.00 5.42
N ALA A 94 -24.45 2.28 4.41
CA ALA A 94 -24.49 0.81 4.42
C ALA A 94 -23.71 0.20 5.61
N MET A 95 -22.57 0.80 5.97
CA MET A 95 -21.84 0.41 7.17
C MET A 95 -22.63 0.70 8.45
N ALA A 96 -23.25 1.88 8.53
CA ALA A 96 -24.07 2.28 9.68
C ALA A 96 -25.31 1.40 9.86
N GLU A 97 -25.99 1.04 8.77
CA GLU A 97 -27.12 0.10 8.79
C GLU A 97 -26.68 -1.28 9.31
N HIS A 98 -25.53 -1.77 8.86
CA HIS A 98 -24.98 -3.04 9.34
C HIS A 98 -24.68 -2.96 10.86
N VAL A 99 -24.03 -1.88 11.31
CA VAL A 99 -23.75 -1.65 12.74
C VAL A 99 -25.05 -1.59 13.56
N HIS A 100 -26.06 -0.87 13.08
CA HIS A 100 -27.35 -0.80 13.75
C HIS A 100 -28.03 -2.18 13.83
N GLY A 101 -27.94 -2.98 12.76
CA GLY A 101 -28.47 -4.35 12.74
C GLY A 101 -27.88 -5.24 13.85
N LEU A 102 -26.63 -5.03 14.23
CA LEU A 102 -25.97 -5.83 15.28
C LEU A 102 -26.65 -5.70 16.65
N SER A 103 -27.44 -4.66 16.89
CA SER A 103 -28.20 -4.46 18.12
C SER A 103 -29.52 -5.25 18.18
N THR A 104 -29.87 -5.99 17.13
CA THR A 104 -31.10 -6.73 17.00
C THR A 104 -30.85 -8.25 16.94
N ILE A 105 -31.79 -9.06 17.42
CA ILE A 105 -31.70 -10.53 17.34
C ILE A 105 -31.64 -10.98 15.87
N GLN A 106 -32.39 -10.33 14.97
CA GLN A 106 -32.47 -10.69 13.56
C GLN A 106 -31.22 -10.27 12.79
N GLY A 107 -30.59 -9.15 13.14
CA GLY A 107 -29.43 -8.60 12.47
C GLY A 107 -28.10 -9.04 13.04
N TYR A 108 -28.06 -9.50 14.29
CA TYR A 108 -26.81 -9.95 14.91
C TYR A 108 -26.21 -11.13 14.15
N ARG A 109 -24.93 -11.01 13.82
CA ARG A 109 -24.12 -12.08 13.24
C ARG A 109 -22.79 -12.11 14.00
N GLY A 110 -22.37 -13.31 14.40
CA GLY A 110 -21.05 -13.55 14.97
C GLY A 110 -19.96 -13.64 13.91
N TYR A 111 -19.10 -14.64 14.01
CA TYR A 111 -18.07 -14.89 13.00
C TYR A 111 -18.68 -15.12 11.61
N GLY A 112 -18.11 -14.45 10.60
CA GLY A 112 -18.38 -14.75 9.18
C GLY A 112 -17.53 -15.92 8.68
N ALA A 113 -17.62 -16.20 7.39
CA ALA A 113 -16.68 -17.11 6.74
C ALA A 113 -15.28 -16.47 6.75
N GLU A 114 -14.26 -17.25 7.06
CA GLU A 114 -12.86 -16.80 7.16
C GLU A 114 -12.35 -16.24 5.82
N GLN A 115 -12.85 -16.80 4.70
CA GLN A 115 -12.53 -16.34 3.34
C GLN A 115 -13.25 -15.02 2.95
N GLY A 116 -14.19 -14.57 3.79
CA GLY A 116 -15.01 -13.40 3.56
C GLY A 116 -16.42 -13.70 3.01
N ASN A 117 -17.25 -12.70 3.07
CA ASN A 117 -18.66 -12.76 2.65
C ASN A 117 -18.77 -13.15 1.17
N MET A 118 -19.53 -14.21 0.87
CA MET A 118 -19.69 -14.73 -0.49
C MET A 118 -20.28 -13.70 -1.45
N ALA A 119 -21.20 -12.83 -0.98
CA ALA A 119 -21.77 -11.78 -1.84
C ALA A 119 -20.67 -10.77 -2.24
N LEU A 120 -19.79 -10.40 -1.31
CA LEU A 120 -18.67 -9.50 -1.60
C LEU A 120 -17.65 -10.18 -2.54
N ARG A 121 -17.30 -11.44 -2.31
CA ARG A 121 -16.39 -12.21 -3.17
C ARG A 121 -16.91 -12.29 -4.61
N LYS A 122 -18.21 -12.58 -4.78
CA LYS A 122 -18.89 -12.57 -6.10
C LYS A 122 -18.88 -11.18 -6.74
N ALA A 123 -19.13 -10.13 -5.94
CA ALA A 123 -19.10 -8.76 -6.44
C ALA A 123 -17.69 -8.35 -6.90
N ILE A 124 -16.64 -8.76 -6.19
CA ILE A 124 -15.24 -8.55 -6.57
C ILE A 124 -14.94 -9.30 -7.87
N ALA A 125 -15.28 -10.60 -7.96
CA ALA A 125 -15.07 -11.40 -9.17
C ALA A 125 -15.74 -10.75 -10.39
N GLY A 126 -17.02 -10.43 -10.29
CA GLY A 126 -17.77 -9.82 -11.41
C GLY A 126 -17.33 -8.41 -11.77
N LYS A 127 -16.74 -7.64 -10.83
CA LYS A 127 -16.33 -6.26 -11.08
C LYS A 127 -14.91 -6.13 -11.64
N PHE A 128 -13.98 -6.93 -11.12
CA PHE A 128 -12.56 -6.73 -11.42
C PHE A 128 -11.96 -7.86 -12.25
N TYR A 129 -12.61 -9.03 -12.30
CA TYR A 129 -12.05 -10.23 -12.94
C TYR A 129 -12.99 -10.85 -13.99
N GLN A 130 -13.97 -10.06 -14.48
CA GLN A 130 -14.85 -10.50 -15.55
C GLN A 130 -14.00 -10.96 -16.75
N ASP A 131 -14.35 -12.09 -17.34
CA ASP A 131 -13.69 -12.71 -18.49
C ASP A 131 -12.24 -13.19 -18.25
N MET A 132 -11.75 -13.17 -16.99
CA MET A 132 -10.42 -13.66 -16.62
C MET A 132 -10.45 -15.06 -15.99
N GLY A 133 -11.62 -15.66 -15.87
CA GLY A 133 -11.81 -17.00 -15.31
C GLY A 133 -11.61 -17.08 -13.78
N ILE A 134 -11.54 -15.96 -13.07
CA ILE A 134 -11.41 -15.94 -11.60
C ILE A 134 -12.79 -16.07 -10.98
N GLU A 135 -12.94 -17.11 -10.15
CA GLU A 135 -14.19 -17.41 -9.45
C GLU A 135 -14.16 -16.89 -8.01
N ALA A 136 -15.36 -16.73 -7.41
CA ALA A 136 -15.48 -16.23 -6.04
C ALA A 136 -14.72 -17.10 -5.01
N ASP A 137 -14.56 -18.40 -5.28
CA ASP A 137 -13.86 -19.33 -4.38
C ASP A 137 -12.34 -19.17 -4.39
N GLU A 138 -11.80 -18.48 -5.38
CA GLU A 138 -10.39 -18.11 -5.47
C GLU A 138 -10.07 -16.76 -4.81
N ILE A 139 -11.10 -16.05 -4.30
CA ILE A 139 -10.98 -14.72 -3.71
C ILE A 139 -11.11 -14.80 -2.17
N PHE A 140 -10.13 -14.25 -1.47
CA PHE A 140 -10.08 -14.18 -0.02
C PHE A 140 -10.13 -12.73 0.43
N VAL A 141 -11.20 -12.33 1.11
CA VAL A 141 -11.36 -10.97 1.65
C VAL A 141 -10.55 -10.82 2.93
N SER A 142 -9.84 -9.72 3.07
CA SER A 142 -8.90 -9.48 4.15
C SER A 142 -9.05 -8.10 4.80
N ASP A 143 -8.22 -7.84 5.81
CA ASP A 143 -8.07 -6.56 6.49
C ASP A 143 -7.06 -5.61 5.80
N GLY A 144 -6.73 -5.87 4.54
CA GLY A 144 -5.92 -5.02 3.67
C GLY A 144 -4.67 -5.68 3.13
N ALA A 145 -4.20 -5.20 1.98
CA ALA A 145 -3.10 -5.77 1.21
C ALA A 145 -1.80 -5.96 2.02
N GLN A 146 -1.45 -5.03 2.92
CA GLN A 146 -0.25 -5.17 3.75
C GLN A 146 -0.32 -6.37 4.70
N CYS A 147 -1.49 -6.67 5.25
CA CYS A 147 -1.71 -7.86 6.07
C CYS A 147 -1.64 -9.13 5.22
N ASP A 148 -2.11 -9.07 3.97
CA ASP A 148 -2.02 -10.18 3.03
C ASP A 148 -0.58 -10.48 2.62
N ILE A 149 0.26 -9.46 2.40
CA ILE A 149 1.71 -9.64 2.21
C ILE A 149 2.29 -10.47 3.36
N SER A 150 1.97 -10.13 4.61
CA SER A 150 2.46 -10.86 5.78
C SER A 150 1.94 -12.31 5.83
N ARG A 151 0.69 -12.55 5.43
CA ARG A 151 0.12 -13.91 5.35
C ARG A 151 0.77 -14.74 4.24
N LEU A 152 1.05 -14.13 3.09
CA LEU A 152 1.81 -14.78 2.02
C LEU A 152 3.23 -15.12 2.46
N GLN A 153 3.88 -14.28 3.25
CA GLN A 153 5.17 -14.60 3.84
C GLN A 153 5.11 -15.80 4.79
N LEU A 154 4.04 -15.90 5.60
CA LEU A 154 3.81 -17.09 6.43
C LEU A 154 3.56 -18.34 5.59
N LEU A 155 2.82 -18.21 4.48
CA LEU A 155 2.55 -19.29 3.53
C LEU A 155 3.84 -19.85 2.93
N LEU A 156 4.73 -18.97 2.50
CA LEU A 156 5.94 -19.31 1.76
C LEU A 156 7.11 -19.72 2.66
N GLY A 157 7.12 -19.19 3.90
CA GLY A 157 8.14 -19.52 4.89
C GLY A 157 9.53 -18.95 4.61
N PRO A 158 10.54 -19.27 5.43
CA PRO A 158 11.86 -18.64 5.36
C PRO A 158 12.79 -19.18 4.26
N ASN A 159 12.47 -20.34 3.68
CA ASN A 159 13.39 -21.08 2.80
C ASN A 159 13.14 -20.83 1.30
N VAL A 160 12.71 -19.61 0.96
CA VAL A 160 12.47 -19.18 -0.42
C VAL A 160 13.33 -17.98 -0.77
N THR A 161 13.71 -17.87 -2.04
CA THR A 161 14.43 -16.72 -2.60
C THR A 161 13.43 -15.69 -3.11
N VAL A 162 13.74 -14.40 -2.95
CA VAL A 162 12.83 -13.30 -3.22
C VAL A 162 13.45 -12.29 -4.18
N ALA A 163 12.68 -11.85 -5.19
CA ALA A 163 12.97 -10.70 -6.01
C ALA A 163 11.93 -9.60 -5.78
N VAL A 164 12.36 -8.34 -5.77
CA VAL A 164 11.51 -7.15 -5.65
C VAL A 164 11.88 -6.11 -6.69
N GLN A 165 10.92 -5.32 -7.15
CA GLN A 165 11.23 -4.11 -7.90
C GLN A 165 12.05 -3.15 -7.02
N ASP A 166 12.99 -2.44 -7.61
CA ASP A 166 13.74 -1.37 -6.97
C ASP A 166 13.64 -0.09 -7.83
N PRO A 167 12.94 0.96 -7.38
CA PRO A 167 12.28 1.11 -6.08
C PRO A 167 10.91 0.40 -5.98
N SER A 168 10.51 0.07 -4.75
CA SER A 168 9.20 -0.53 -4.46
C SER A 168 8.69 -0.23 -3.04
N PHE A 169 7.48 -0.71 -2.72
CA PHE A 169 6.91 -0.55 -1.39
C PHE A 169 7.74 -1.31 -0.33
N PRO A 170 8.23 -0.65 0.74
CA PRO A 170 9.19 -1.25 1.69
C PRO A 170 8.70 -2.51 2.38
N ALA A 171 7.37 -2.68 2.52
CA ALA A 171 6.82 -3.83 3.23
C ALA A 171 7.17 -5.18 2.59
N TYR A 172 7.46 -5.25 1.29
CA TYR A 172 7.90 -6.50 0.65
C TYR A 172 9.23 -6.97 1.22
N ILE A 173 10.18 -6.04 1.36
CA ILE A 173 11.51 -6.33 1.92
C ILE A 173 11.42 -6.57 3.42
N ASP A 174 10.80 -5.66 4.17
CA ASP A 174 10.74 -5.76 5.63
C ASP A 174 10.03 -7.03 6.10
N SER A 175 8.93 -7.43 5.44
CA SER A 175 8.26 -8.69 5.75
C SER A 175 9.14 -9.91 5.43
N SER A 176 9.91 -9.86 4.34
CA SER A 176 10.89 -10.91 4.00
C SER A 176 11.99 -11.03 5.05
N VAL A 177 12.46 -9.88 5.58
CA VAL A 177 13.45 -9.88 6.69
C VAL A 177 12.84 -10.50 7.94
N VAL A 178 11.63 -10.08 8.34
CA VAL A 178 10.95 -10.58 9.57
C VAL A 178 10.77 -12.10 9.55
N VAL A 179 10.44 -12.67 8.39
CA VAL A 179 10.23 -14.12 8.23
C VAL A 179 11.56 -14.88 8.10
N GLY A 180 12.67 -14.21 7.81
CA GLY A 180 13.99 -14.83 7.71
C GLY A 180 14.42 -15.23 6.30
N GLN A 181 13.78 -14.68 5.27
CA GLN A 181 14.16 -14.88 3.85
C GLN A 181 15.40 -14.07 3.45
N ALA A 182 15.65 -12.96 4.16
CA ALA A 182 16.75 -12.05 3.89
C ALA A 182 18.03 -12.42 4.64
N GLY A 183 19.18 -12.17 4.01
CA GLY A 183 20.49 -12.15 4.66
C GLY A 183 20.71 -10.90 5.51
N GLU A 184 21.98 -10.58 5.79
CA GLU A 184 22.36 -9.37 6.52
C GLU A 184 22.21 -8.13 5.60
N LEU A 185 22.04 -6.97 6.23
CA LEU A 185 22.04 -5.68 5.54
C LEU A 185 23.46 -5.27 5.19
N GLU A 186 23.74 -5.01 3.93
CA GLU A 186 24.96 -4.37 3.46
C GLU A 186 24.79 -2.84 3.57
N GLU A 187 25.42 -2.23 4.57
CA GLU A 187 25.27 -0.80 4.85
C GLU A 187 25.69 0.09 3.67
N GLU A 188 26.72 -0.30 2.92
CA GLU A 188 27.23 0.46 1.77
C GLU A 188 26.22 0.56 0.63
N THR A 189 25.60 -0.55 0.26
CA THR A 189 24.61 -0.62 -0.83
C THR A 189 23.18 -0.32 -0.32
N GLY A 190 22.95 -0.61 0.95
CA GLY A 190 21.64 -0.58 1.58
C GLY A 190 20.71 -1.69 1.11
N LYS A 191 21.28 -2.80 0.66
CA LYS A 191 20.56 -4.00 0.21
C LYS A 191 20.69 -5.10 1.25
N TYR A 192 19.63 -5.88 1.41
CA TYR A 192 19.70 -7.12 2.18
C TYR A 192 20.23 -8.24 1.30
N GLY A 193 21.17 -9.04 1.81
CA GLY A 193 21.57 -10.27 1.15
C GLY A 193 20.40 -11.22 0.93
N ASN A 194 20.48 -12.11 -0.05
CA ASN A 194 19.46 -13.06 -0.46
C ASN A 194 18.15 -12.45 -1.04
N ILE A 195 18.09 -11.13 -1.20
CA ILE A 195 17.02 -10.45 -1.93
C ILE A 195 17.57 -9.91 -3.24
N ILE A 196 16.90 -10.22 -4.34
CA ILE A 196 17.24 -9.70 -5.67
C ILE A 196 16.47 -8.39 -5.89
N TYR A 197 17.21 -7.29 -6.05
CA TYR A 197 16.67 -5.97 -6.35
C TYR A 197 16.65 -5.79 -7.87
N MET A 198 15.48 -5.85 -8.46
CA MET A 198 15.26 -5.67 -9.90
C MET A 198 15.15 -4.18 -10.20
N ASN A 199 16.20 -3.59 -10.77
CA ASN A 199 16.20 -2.16 -11.10
C ASN A 199 15.06 -1.79 -12.06
N CYS A 200 14.24 -0.80 -11.69
CA CYS A 200 13.08 -0.32 -12.43
C CYS A 200 13.10 1.21 -12.52
N GLY A 201 14.02 1.73 -13.34
CA GLY A 201 14.21 3.15 -13.58
C GLY A 201 13.67 3.64 -14.92
N PRO A 202 13.80 4.93 -15.22
CA PRO A 202 13.35 5.48 -16.50
C PRO A 202 14.14 4.95 -17.71
N GLU A 203 15.37 4.51 -17.51
CA GLU A 203 16.25 3.95 -18.54
C GLU A 203 15.74 2.63 -19.12
N ASN A 204 14.95 1.88 -18.34
CA ASN A 204 14.33 0.62 -18.76
C ASN A 204 12.79 0.69 -18.75
N ASN A 205 12.21 1.90 -18.81
CA ASN A 205 10.78 2.13 -18.75
C ASN A 205 10.12 1.54 -17.49
N PHE A 206 10.79 1.64 -16.34
CA PHE A 206 10.36 1.14 -15.04
C PHE A 206 10.00 -0.37 -15.02
N PHE A 207 10.63 -1.14 -15.91
CA PHE A 207 10.46 -2.58 -16.00
C PHE A 207 11.82 -3.28 -15.94
N PRO A 208 11.99 -4.34 -15.13
CA PRO A 208 13.31 -4.94 -14.94
C PRO A 208 13.83 -5.64 -16.19
N ASP A 209 15.14 -5.68 -16.33
CA ASP A 209 15.79 -6.58 -17.28
C ASP A 209 15.71 -8.03 -16.78
N LEU A 210 14.71 -8.75 -17.27
CA LEU A 210 14.48 -10.14 -16.89
C LEU A 210 15.57 -11.09 -17.40
N SER A 211 16.32 -10.70 -18.44
CA SER A 211 17.43 -11.52 -18.95
C SER A 211 18.64 -11.52 -18.01
N ALA A 212 18.81 -10.44 -17.24
CA ALA A 212 19.85 -10.30 -16.22
C ALA A 212 19.36 -10.66 -14.80
N THR A 213 18.05 -10.92 -14.62
CA THR A 213 17.47 -11.24 -13.33
C THR A 213 17.65 -12.74 -13.03
N PRO A 214 18.32 -13.12 -11.92
CA PRO A 214 18.45 -14.52 -11.57
C PRO A 214 17.10 -15.13 -11.17
N ARG A 215 16.99 -16.44 -11.29
CA ARG A 215 15.82 -17.19 -10.82
C ARG A 215 15.62 -16.99 -9.33
N THR A 216 14.38 -16.67 -8.94
CA THR A 216 13.93 -16.65 -7.54
C THR A 216 12.63 -17.45 -7.40
N ASP A 217 12.30 -17.84 -6.16
CA ASP A 217 11.03 -18.54 -5.92
C ASP A 217 9.86 -17.56 -5.96
N ILE A 218 10.04 -16.36 -5.46
CA ILE A 218 9.00 -15.32 -5.34
C ILE A 218 9.45 -14.06 -6.05
N ILE A 219 8.51 -13.42 -6.75
CA ILE A 219 8.69 -12.12 -7.39
C ILE A 219 7.60 -11.20 -6.91
N PHE A 220 7.91 -10.20 -6.06
CA PHE A 220 6.98 -9.11 -5.75
C PHE A 220 6.98 -8.10 -6.88
N PHE A 221 5.81 -7.84 -7.45
CA PHE A 221 5.64 -6.90 -8.55
C PHE A 221 4.39 -6.06 -8.34
N CYS A 222 4.55 -4.74 -8.26
CA CYS A 222 3.47 -3.78 -8.07
C CYS A 222 3.18 -3.01 -9.36
N SER A 223 1.94 -3.00 -9.81
CA SER A 223 1.52 -2.21 -10.97
C SER A 223 0.05 -1.76 -10.86
N PRO A 224 -0.20 -0.45 -10.87
CA PRO A 224 0.77 0.66 -10.87
C PRO A 224 1.68 0.67 -9.64
N ASN A 225 2.97 0.97 -9.85
CA ASN A 225 3.97 0.85 -8.79
C ASN A 225 3.89 2.02 -7.77
N ASN A 226 4.02 1.70 -6.51
CA ASN A 226 4.41 2.61 -5.45
C ASN A 226 5.92 2.41 -5.22
N PRO A 227 6.80 3.42 -5.48
CA PRO A 227 6.53 4.87 -5.48
C PRO A 227 6.38 5.52 -6.86
N THR A 228 6.76 4.87 -7.96
CA THR A 228 7.00 5.51 -9.26
C THR A 228 5.73 5.97 -9.98
N GLY A 229 4.57 5.41 -9.61
CA GLY A 229 3.30 5.66 -10.30
C GLY A 229 3.22 5.05 -11.71
N HIS A 230 4.22 4.26 -12.11
CA HIS A 230 4.25 3.61 -13.42
C HIS A 230 3.38 2.36 -13.45
N ALA A 231 2.60 2.17 -14.51
CA ALA A 231 1.83 0.96 -14.79
C ALA A 231 2.55 0.14 -15.87
N ALA A 232 2.76 -1.14 -15.62
CA ALA A 232 3.36 -2.03 -16.60
C ALA A 232 2.43 -2.26 -17.79
N SER A 233 3.01 -2.23 -18.99
CA SER A 233 2.27 -2.53 -20.22
C SER A 233 1.90 -4.02 -20.32
N ARG A 234 0.93 -4.35 -21.16
CA ARG A 234 0.55 -5.74 -21.45
C ARG A 234 1.73 -6.59 -21.93
N GLN A 235 2.61 -6.00 -22.76
CA GLN A 235 3.82 -6.68 -23.24
C GLN A 235 4.79 -6.98 -22.09
N GLN A 236 5.02 -6.03 -21.19
CA GLN A 236 5.88 -6.20 -20.02
C GLN A 236 5.34 -7.28 -19.07
N LEU A 237 4.03 -7.26 -18.78
CA LEU A 237 3.41 -8.28 -17.93
C LEU A 237 3.45 -9.67 -18.59
N LYS A 238 3.32 -9.75 -19.92
CA LYS A 238 3.50 -11.01 -20.65
C LYS A 238 4.91 -11.56 -20.46
N GLN A 239 5.94 -10.73 -20.60
CA GLN A 239 7.34 -11.12 -20.36
C GLN A 239 7.55 -11.60 -18.91
N LEU A 240 6.94 -10.92 -17.93
CA LEU A 240 7.04 -11.31 -16.52
C LEU A 240 6.39 -12.69 -16.26
N VAL A 241 5.20 -12.94 -16.82
CA VAL A 241 4.51 -14.24 -16.70
C VAL A 241 5.31 -15.34 -17.38
N GLU A 242 5.84 -15.12 -18.59
CA GLU A 242 6.70 -16.08 -19.31
C GLU A 242 7.98 -16.38 -18.52
N PHE A 243 8.62 -15.35 -17.94
CA PHE A 243 9.80 -15.51 -17.08
C PHE A 243 9.47 -16.37 -15.84
N ALA A 244 8.38 -16.06 -15.15
CA ALA A 244 7.97 -16.82 -13.97
C ALA A 244 7.66 -18.29 -14.30
N ARG A 245 6.96 -18.54 -15.42
CA ARG A 245 6.68 -19.92 -15.90
C ARG A 245 7.95 -20.68 -16.22
N ALA A 246 8.91 -20.05 -16.93
CA ALA A 246 10.16 -20.70 -17.30
C ALA A 246 11.03 -21.05 -16.08
N ASN A 247 10.97 -20.25 -15.02
CA ASN A 247 11.77 -20.39 -13.82
C ASN A 247 11.06 -21.15 -12.68
N GLY A 248 9.76 -21.45 -12.83
CA GLY A 248 8.94 -22.03 -11.74
C GLY A 248 8.80 -21.07 -10.56
N SER A 249 8.71 -19.77 -10.81
CA SER A 249 8.54 -18.72 -9.79
C SER A 249 7.07 -18.41 -9.56
N ILE A 250 6.72 -17.91 -8.38
CA ILE A 250 5.40 -17.35 -8.07
C ILE A 250 5.50 -15.82 -8.07
N ILE A 251 4.68 -15.17 -8.88
CA ILE A 251 4.51 -13.71 -8.85
C ILE A 251 3.50 -13.35 -7.75
N VAL A 252 3.88 -12.49 -6.81
CA VAL A 252 2.96 -11.79 -5.92
C VAL A 252 2.72 -10.41 -6.52
N TYR A 253 1.60 -10.27 -7.21
CA TYR A 253 1.24 -9.07 -7.94
C TYR A 253 0.37 -8.15 -7.07
N ASP A 254 0.86 -6.93 -6.81
CA ASP A 254 0.13 -5.92 -6.04
C ASP A 254 -0.59 -4.95 -6.98
N SER A 255 -1.92 -5.02 -7.01
CA SER A 255 -2.81 -4.22 -7.85
C SER A 255 -3.55 -3.11 -7.07
N ALA A 256 -3.05 -2.71 -5.90
CA ALA A 256 -3.74 -1.75 -5.02
C ALA A 256 -4.09 -0.41 -5.69
N TYR A 257 -3.43 -0.05 -6.77
CA TYR A 257 -3.67 1.17 -7.55
C TYR A 257 -4.32 0.92 -8.91
N ALA A 258 -4.75 -0.30 -9.24
CA ALA A 258 -5.29 -0.66 -10.55
C ALA A 258 -6.47 0.23 -11.02
N VAL A 259 -7.30 0.69 -10.08
CA VAL A 259 -8.45 1.56 -10.36
C VAL A 259 -8.07 2.96 -10.87
N TYR A 260 -6.81 3.36 -10.69
CA TYR A 260 -6.27 4.63 -11.17
C TYR A 260 -5.74 4.58 -12.62
N ILE A 261 -5.62 3.40 -13.22
CA ILE A 261 -5.13 3.23 -14.60
C ILE A 261 -6.06 3.95 -15.57
N ARG A 262 -5.48 4.81 -16.42
CA ARG A 262 -6.17 5.67 -17.39
C ARG A 262 -5.79 5.39 -18.84
N ASP A 263 -4.88 4.45 -19.07
CA ASP A 263 -4.48 3.98 -20.40
C ASP A 263 -4.79 2.49 -20.56
N GLU A 264 -4.24 1.87 -21.61
CA GLU A 264 -4.46 0.48 -21.97
C GLU A 264 -3.62 -0.52 -21.12
N SER A 265 -2.99 -0.05 -20.05
CA SER A 265 -2.26 -0.93 -19.14
C SER A 265 -3.21 -1.89 -18.42
N PRO A 266 -2.85 -3.17 -18.27
CA PRO A 266 -3.68 -4.14 -17.58
C PRO A 266 -3.95 -3.74 -16.12
N LYS A 267 -5.18 -3.95 -15.67
CA LYS A 267 -5.60 -3.70 -14.28
C LYS A 267 -5.39 -4.90 -13.37
N SER A 268 -5.22 -6.07 -13.96
CA SER A 268 -4.95 -7.32 -13.28
C SER A 268 -3.90 -8.11 -14.05
N ILE A 269 -3.08 -8.87 -13.32
CA ILE A 269 -2.13 -9.81 -13.93
C ILE A 269 -2.88 -10.93 -14.67
N PHE A 270 -4.11 -11.25 -14.25
CA PHE A 270 -4.92 -12.30 -14.85
C PHE A 270 -5.49 -11.95 -16.23
N GLU A 271 -5.33 -10.70 -16.69
CA GLU A 271 -5.53 -10.36 -18.11
C GLU A 271 -4.46 -10.99 -19.03
N ILE A 272 -3.38 -11.51 -18.46
CA ILE A 272 -2.27 -12.12 -19.20
C ILE A 272 -2.45 -13.65 -19.23
N PRO A 273 -2.49 -14.26 -20.42
CA PRO A 273 -2.59 -15.70 -20.54
C PRO A 273 -1.45 -16.42 -19.80
N GLY A 274 -1.79 -17.45 -19.03
CA GLY A 274 -0.86 -18.22 -18.21
C GLY A 274 -0.58 -17.66 -16.83
N ALA A 275 -1.07 -16.48 -16.49
CA ALA A 275 -0.87 -15.88 -15.16
C ALA A 275 -1.50 -16.70 -14.02
N ARG A 276 -2.63 -17.38 -14.27
CA ARG A 276 -3.31 -18.23 -13.28
C ARG A 276 -2.43 -19.37 -12.76
N GLU A 277 -1.45 -19.81 -13.54
CA GLU A 277 -0.53 -20.89 -13.17
C GLU A 277 0.65 -20.40 -12.30
N VAL A 278 0.93 -19.08 -12.28
CA VAL A 278 2.17 -18.53 -11.69
C VAL A 278 1.96 -17.29 -10.84
N ALA A 279 0.74 -16.78 -10.66
CA ALA A 279 0.53 -15.54 -9.94
C ALA A 279 -0.51 -15.64 -8.82
N ILE A 280 -0.25 -14.90 -7.75
CA ILE A 280 -1.20 -14.50 -6.70
C ILE A 280 -1.37 -12.98 -6.86
N GLU A 281 -2.62 -12.49 -6.86
CA GLU A 281 -2.87 -11.06 -6.89
C GLU A 281 -3.40 -10.57 -5.55
N ILE A 282 -2.82 -9.49 -5.02
CA ILE A 282 -3.33 -8.78 -3.84
C ILE A 282 -3.86 -7.41 -4.26
N SER A 283 -4.98 -7.01 -3.68
CA SER A 283 -5.62 -5.73 -3.97
C SER A 283 -6.28 -5.12 -2.72
N SER A 284 -6.74 -3.87 -2.80
CA SER A 284 -7.15 -3.14 -1.61
C SER A 284 -8.26 -2.14 -1.87
N PHE A 285 -9.19 -2.02 -0.92
CA PHE A 285 -10.12 -0.90 -0.84
C PHE A 285 -9.48 0.38 -0.26
N SER A 286 -8.27 0.30 0.31
CA SER A 286 -7.62 1.44 0.97
C SER A 286 -7.53 2.66 0.07
N LYS A 287 -7.02 2.52 -1.16
CA LYS A 287 -6.83 3.63 -2.09
C LYS A 287 -8.02 3.84 -3.03
N PHE A 288 -8.77 2.78 -3.27
CA PHE A 288 -9.97 2.79 -4.09
C PHE A 288 -11.13 3.51 -3.39
N ALA A 289 -11.41 3.16 -2.13
CA ALA A 289 -12.61 3.56 -1.41
C ALA A 289 -12.35 4.47 -0.20
N GLY A 290 -11.11 4.89 0.03
CA GLY A 290 -10.77 5.64 1.24
C GLY A 290 -10.73 4.78 2.51
N PHE A 291 -10.58 3.46 2.37
CA PHE A 291 -10.61 2.52 3.49
C PHE A 291 -9.25 2.35 4.17
N THR A 292 -8.41 3.38 4.14
CA THR A 292 -7.10 3.37 4.80
C THR A 292 -7.20 3.10 6.29
N GLY A 293 -8.26 3.59 6.95
CA GLY A 293 -8.58 3.35 8.37
C GLY A 293 -9.65 2.28 8.60
N VAL A 294 -10.50 1.97 7.62
CA VAL A 294 -11.55 0.94 7.71
C VAL A 294 -10.96 -0.46 7.64
N ARG A 295 -9.90 -0.66 6.83
CA ARG A 295 -9.15 -1.89 6.64
C ARG A 295 -9.92 -2.99 5.90
N LEU A 296 -9.84 -2.98 4.58
CA LEU A 296 -10.41 -4.03 3.72
C LEU A 296 -9.53 -4.21 2.47
N GLY A 297 -9.31 -5.44 2.09
CA GLY A 297 -8.60 -5.85 0.87
C GLY A 297 -9.02 -7.24 0.43
N TRP A 298 -8.35 -7.76 -0.56
CA TRP A 298 -8.54 -9.15 -0.99
C TRP A 298 -7.30 -9.70 -1.66
N THR A 299 -7.18 -11.02 -1.62
CA THR A 299 -6.17 -11.80 -2.33
C THR A 299 -6.85 -12.79 -3.25
N VAL A 300 -6.34 -12.92 -4.47
CA VAL A 300 -6.77 -13.92 -5.45
C VAL A 300 -5.69 -15.00 -5.55
N VAL A 301 -6.07 -16.24 -5.29
CA VAL A 301 -5.20 -17.41 -5.42
C VAL A 301 -5.87 -18.41 -6.35
N PRO A 302 -5.45 -18.52 -7.62
CA PRO A 302 -6.05 -19.43 -8.58
C PRO A 302 -5.86 -20.92 -8.21
N GLU A 303 -6.83 -21.74 -8.55
CA GLU A 303 -6.75 -23.19 -8.34
C GLU A 303 -5.65 -23.87 -9.16
N GLU A 304 -5.29 -23.28 -10.31
CA GLU A 304 -4.22 -23.78 -11.19
C GLU A 304 -2.83 -23.56 -10.61
N LEU A 305 -2.65 -22.59 -9.69
CA LEU A 305 -1.35 -22.34 -9.06
C LEU A 305 -0.99 -23.48 -8.11
N LYS A 306 0.14 -24.14 -8.38
CA LYS A 306 0.62 -25.32 -7.62
C LYS A 306 2.08 -25.16 -7.21
N TYR A 307 2.42 -25.75 -6.08
CA TYR A 307 3.81 -25.95 -5.68
C TYR A 307 4.52 -27.00 -6.57
N SER A 308 5.82 -27.12 -6.42
CA SER A 308 6.68 -28.05 -7.17
C SER A 308 6.25 -29.52 -7.03
N ASN A 309 5.57 -29.88 -5.93
CA ASN A 309 5.03 -31.22 -5.70
C ASN A 309 3.61 -31.43 -6.27
N GLY A 310 3.06 -30.42 -6.96
CA GLY A 310 1.72 -30.46 -7.54
C GLY A 310 0.58 -30.13 -6.56
N PHE A 311 0.89 -29.82 -5.29
CA PHE A 311 -0.14 -29.44 -4.32
C PHE A 311 -0.66 -28.01 -4.60
N PRO A 312 -2.00 -27.78 -4.61
CA PRO A 312 -2.55 -26.45 -4.89
C PRO A 312 -2.24 -25.43 -3.78
N VAL A 313 -1.69 -24.28 -4.16
CA VAL A 313 -1.32 -23.19 -3.23
C VAL A 313 -2.54 -22.65 -2.47
N ILE A 314 -3.69 -22.58 -3.13
CA ILE A 314 -4.94 -22.12 -2.53
C ILE A 314 -5.35 -22.92 -1.28
N LYS A 315 -5.02 -24.20 -1.20
CA LYS A 315 -5.35 -25.04 -0.02
C LYS A 315 -4.60 -24.61 1.22
N ASP A 316 -3.30 -24.32 1.07
CA ASP A 316 -2.48 -23.82 2.18
C ASP A 316 -2.82 -22.38 2.52
N PHE A 317 -3.08 -21.52 1.52
CA PHE A 317 -3.51 -20.15 1.79
C PHE A 317 -4.83 -20.11 2.56
N ASN A 318 -5.81 -20.93 2.18
CA ASN A 318 -7.05 -21.09 2.93
C ASN A 318 -6.76 -21.53 4.38
N ARG A 319 -5.81 -22.46 4.59
CA ARG A 319 -5.42 -22.88 5.95
C ARG A 319 -4.80 -21.74 6.76
N ILE A 320 -3.96 -20.90 6.13
CA ILE A 320 -3.39 -19.70 6.78
C ILE A 320 -4.50 -18.72 7.16
N VAL A 321 -5.45 -18.44 6.27
CA VAL A 321 -6.58 -17.56 6.52
C VAL A 321 -7.40 -18.05 7.72
N CYS A 322 -7.75 -19.33 7.77
CA CYS A 322 -8.50 -19.90 8.89
C CYS A 322 -7.72 -19.92 10.22
N THR A 323 -6.38 -20.07 10.16
CA THR A 323 -5.56 -20.25 11.37
C THR A 323 -5.06 -18.92 11.93
N CYS A 324 -4.65 -17.98 11.06
CA CYS A 324 -3.91 -16.78 11.44
C CYS A 324 -4.75 -15.50 11.30
N PHE A 325 -5.97 -15.57 10.77
CA PHE A 325 -6.77 -14.37 10.52
C PHE A 325 -8.20 -14.46 11.07
N ASN A 326 -8.94 -15.50 10.69
CA ASN A 326 -10.32 -15.74 11.13
C ASN A 326 -11.36 -14.78 10.52
N GLY A 327 -11.07 -14.14 9.39
CA GLY A 327 -12.00 -13.34 8.60
C GLY A 327 -11.99 -11.83 8.86
N ALA A 328 -12.34 -11.08 7.82
CA ALA A 328 -12.42 -9.63 7.86
C ALA A 328 -13.66 -9.13 8.63
N SER A 329 -13.61 -7.90 9.15
CA SER A 329 -14.75 -7.23 9.80
C SER A 329 -15.99 -7.24 8.90
N ASN A 330 -17.12 -7.75 9.43
CA ASN A 330 -18.41 -7.75 8.73
C ASN A 330 -18.87 -6.31 8.40
N ILE A 331 -18.53 -5.34 9.25
CA ILE A 331 -18.84 -3.91 9.02
C ILE A 331 -18.05 -3.39 7.81
N ALA A 332 -16.75 -3.67 7.75
CA ALA A 332 -15.91 -3.29 6.62
C ALA A 332 -16.38 -3.97 5.32
N GLN A 333 -16.77 -5.24 5.39
CA GLN A 333 -17.29 -5.98 4.23
C GLN A 333 -18.63 -5.44 3.72
N ALA A 334 -19.53 -4.98 4.62
CA ALA A 334 -20.77 -4.29 4.21
C ALA A 334 -20.45 -3.00 3.43
N GLY A 335 -19.48 -2.22 3.91
CA GLY A 335 -18.96 -1.06 3.17
C GLY A 335 -18.33 -1.45 1.82
N GLY A 336 -17.54 -2.52 1.79
CA GLY A 336 -16.93 -3.06 0.56
C GLY A 336 -17.97 -3.45 -0.50
N LEU A 337 -19.04 -4.10 -0.07
CA LEU A 337 -20.16 -4.45 -0.98
C LEU A 337 -20.86 -3.18 -1.52
N ALA A 338 -21.07 -2.17 -0.68
CA ALA A 338 -21.63 -0.89 -1.09
C ALA A 338 -20.71 -0.14 -2.08
N CYS A 339 -19.38 -0.23 -1.91
CA CYS A 339 -18.41 0.33 -2.87
C CYS A 339 -18.57 -0.25 -4.29
N LEU A 340 -19.00 -1.50 -4.41
CA LEU A 340 -19.15 -2.21 -5.68
C LEU A 340 -20.56 -2.11 -6.26
N SER A 341 -21.52 -1.50 -5.55
CA SER A 341 -22.82 -1.12 -6.12
C SER A 341 -22.66 -0.08 -7.22
N THR A 342 -23.65 0.07 -8.07
CA THR A 342 -23.62 1.07 -9.17
C THR A 342 -23.34 2.48 -8.63
N ASP A 343 -24.12 2.90 -7.61
CA ASP A 343 -24.03 4.26 -7.06
C ASP A 343 -22.72 4.47 -6.28
N GLY A 344 -22.32 3.48 -5.44
CA GLY A 344 -21.07 3.53 -4.70
C GLY A 344 -19.86 3.60 -5.61
N TYR A 345 -19.81 2.76 -6.65
CA TYR A 345 -18.73 2.76 -7.62
C TYR A 345 -18.62 4.08 -8.40
N GLN A 346 -19.76 4.63 -8.86
CA GLN A 346 -19.79 5.92 -9.53
C GLN A 346 -19.30 7.06 -8.63
N ALA A 347 -19.71 7.07 -7.36
CA ALA A 347 -19.23 8.05 -6.38
C ALA A 347 -17.72 7.96 -6.18
N LEU A 348 -17.17 6.75 -6.06
CA LEU A 348 -15.72 6.53 -5.93
C LEU A 348 -14.96 6.93 -7.20
N CYS A 349 -15.49 6.71 -8.39
CA CYS A 349 -14.88 7.18 -9.63
C CYS A 349 -14.70 8.70 -9.67
N LYS A 350 -15.62 9.48 -9.07
CA LYS A 350 -15.47 10.94 -8.94
C LYS A 350 -14.32 11.30 -8.01
N VAL A 351 -14.19 10.61 -6.87
CA VAL A 351 -13.07 10.81 -5.92
C VAL A 351 -11.73 10.46 -6.56
N ILE A 352 -11.66 9.36 -7.31
CA ILE A 352 -10.47 8.98 -8.08
C ILE A 352 -10.13 10.07 -9.11
N GLY A 353 -11.14 10.60 -9.83
CA GLY A 353 -10.96 11.71 -10.76
C GLY A 353 -10.35 12.94 -10.10
N TYR A 354 -10.85 13.31 -8.92
CA TYR A 354 -10.34 14.43 -8.13
C TYR A 354 -8.84 14.28 -7.80
N TYR A 355 -8.39 13.10 -7.35
CA TYR A 355 -6.98 12.85 -7.07
C TYR A 355 -6.11 12.85 -8.34
N MET A 356 -6.64 12.36 -9.46
CA MET A 356 -5.90 12.39 -10.73
C MET A 356 -5.75 13.80 -11.29
N GLU A 357 -6.72 14.68 -11.07
CA GLU A 357 -6.58 16.13 -11.37
C GLU A 357 -5.52 16.78 -10.47
N ASN A 358 -5.48 16.44 -9.16
CA ASN A 358 -4.43 16.87 -8.27
C ASN A 358 -3.04 16.42 -8.77
N ALA A 359 -2.94 15.17 -9.21
CA ALA A 359 -1.68 14.66 -9.77
C ALA A 359 -1.22 15.47 -10.99
N LYS A 360 -2.17 15.82 -11.88
CA LYS A 360 -1.88 16.66 -13.05
C LYS A 360 -1.35 18.04 -12.65
N ILE A 361 -1.95 18.70 -11.66
CA ILE A 361 -1.51 20.01 -11.17
C ILE A 361 -0.05 19.94 -10.69
N LEU A 362 0.29 18.92 -9.90
CA LEU A 362 1.66 18.73 -9.39
C LEU A 362 2.64 18.43 -10.53
N VAL A 363 2.27 17.55 -11.46
CA VAL A 363 3.11 17.22 -12.64
C VAL A 363 3.39 18.47 -13.48
N ASP A 364 2.35 19.24 -13.78
CA ASP A 364 2.49 20.48 -14.57
C ASP A 364 3.36 21.50 -13.83
N GLY A 365 3.22 21.61 -12.49
CA GLY A 365 4.04 22.46 -11.64
C GLY A 365 5.52 22.13 -11.72
N PHE A 366 5.90 20.85 -11.54
CA PHE A 366 7.31 20.45 -11.62
C PHE A 366 7.91 20.60 -13.03
N LYS A 367 7.12 20.32 -14.06
CA LYS A 367 7.58 20.50 -15.45
C LYS A 367 7.85 21.96 -15.77
N SER A 368 7.14 22.91 -15.14
CA SER A 368 7.34 24.34 -15.37
C SER A 368 8.67 24.87 -14.82
N VAL A 369 9.31 24.11 -13.91
CA VAL A 369 10.67 24.40 -13.39
C VAL A 369 11.74 23.43 -13.92
N ASP A 370 11.46 22.81 -15.07
CA ASP A 370 12.36 21.96 -15.86
C ASP A 370 12.85 20.68 -15.16
N LEU A 371 12.09 20.19 -14.15
CA LEU A 371 12.39 18.92 -13.50
C LEU A 371 11.81 17.72 -14.28
N LYS A 372 12.54 16.61 -14.30
CA LYS A 372 12.06 15.36 -14.85
C LYS A 372 11.08 14.71 -13.86
N VAL A 373 9.89 14.41 -14.36
CA VAL A 373 8.77 13.91 -13.57
C VAL A 373 8.20 12.66 -14.20
N TYR A 374 7.94 11.66 -13.37
CA TYR A 374 7.33 10.40 -13.75
C TYR A 374 6.08 10.15 -12.89
N GLY A 375 5.23 9.21 -13.30
CA GLY A 375 3.97 8.93 -12.59
C GLY A 375 2.88 9.98 -12.84
N GLY A 376 1.91 10.06 -11.95
CA GLY A 376 0.79 11.02 -12.01
C GLY A 376 -0.25 10.74 -13.12
N LYS A 377 -0.10 9.66 -13.89
CA LYS A 377 -1.03 9.25 -14.97
C LYS A 377 -1.89 8.04 -14.55
N ASN A 378 -1.25 7.00 -14.03
CA ASN A 378 -1.89 5.72 -13.68
C ASN A 378 -1.89 5.44 -12.17
N ALA A 379 -1.40 6.38 -11.37
CA ALA A 379 -1.45 6.37 -9.92
C ALA A 379 -1.36 7.81 -9.38
N PRO A 380 -1.81 8.07 -8.16
CA PRO A 380 -1.75 9.39 -7.55
C PRO A 380 -0.36 9.70 -6.96
N TYR A 381 0.69 9.11 -7.51
CA TYR A 381 2.07 9.34 -7.10
C TYR A 381 2.86 10.00 -8.22
N ILE A 382 3.61 11.01 -7.82
CA ILE A 382 4.56 11.76 -8.65
C ILE A 382 5.96 11.43 -8.17
N TRP A 383 6.82 10.99 -9.08
CA TRP A 383 8.20 10.60 -8.85
C TRP A 383 9.11 11.61 -9.52
N VAL A 384 9.73 12.48 -8.73
CA VAL A 384 10.49 13.65 -9.20
C VAL A 384 11.97 13.36 -9.08
N HIS A 385 12.71 13.57 -10.17
CA HIS A 385 14.14 13.30 -10.25
C HIS A 385 14.99 14.54 -9.92
N PHE A 386 15.90 14.37 -8.98
CA PHE A 386 16.90 15.36 -8.55
C PHE A 386 18.31 14.80 -8.77
N PRO A 387 18.86 14.93 -10.00
CA PRO A 387 20.09 14.24 -10.38
C PRO A 387 21.30 14.65 -9.53
N GLY A 388 22.05 13.66 -9.03
CA GLY A 388 23.25 13.85 -8.22
C GLY A 388 22.98 14.29 -6.77
N LEU A 389 21.70 14.38 -6.32
CA LEU A 389 21.35 14.82 -4.98
C LEU A 389 20.85 13.65 -4.13
N ASN A 390 21.26 13.64 -2.86
CA ASN A 390 20.77 12.68 -1.87
C ASN A 390 19.30 12.98 -1.52
N SER A 391 18.43 11.99 -1.59
CA SER A 391 16.98 12.17 -1.44
C SER A 391 16.55 12.65 -0.04
N TRP A 392 17.27 12.27 1.02
CA TRP A 392 17.02 12.77 2.37
C TRP A 392 17.40 14.25 2.52
N ASN A 393 18.49 14.69 1.86
CA ASN A 393 18.87 16.10 1.84
C ASN A 393 17.81 16.93 1.11
N VAL A 394 17.38 16.47 -0.08
CA VAL A 394 16.31 17.13 -0.85
C VAL A 394 15.00 17.20 -0.04
N PHE A 395 14.63 16.10 0.63
CA PHE A 395 13.48 16.07 1.54
C PHE A 395 13.59 17.13 2.64
N GLY A 396 14.77 17.20 3.31
CA GLY A 396 15.02 18.15 4.38
C GLY A 396 14.96 19.61 3.91
N GLU A 397 15.52 19.92 2.75
CA GLU A 397 15.48 21.25 2.13
C GLU A 397 14.06 21.66 1.72
N ILE A 398 13.30 20.78 1.07
CA ILE A 398 11.90 21.02 0.71
C ILE A 398 11.08 21.29 1.98
N LEU A 399 11.21 20.46 3.02
CA LEU A 399 10.51 20.67 4.28
C LEU A 399 10.87 22.01 4.90
N GLN A 400 12.15 22.34 4.97
CA GLN A 400 12.64 23.56 5.63
C GLN A 400 12.25 24.84 4.89
N LYS A 401 12.27 24.82 3.54
CA LYS A 401 12.06 26.02 2.72
C LYS A 401 10.60 26.24 2.32
N THR A 402 9.81 25.17 2.27
CA THR A 402 8.44 25.24 1.73
C THR A 402 7.36 24.80 2.70
N ASN A 403 7.72 24.19 3.85
CA ASN A 403 6.79 23.54 4.78
C ASN A 403 5.96 22.43 4.10
N ILE A 404 6.55 21.73 3.12
CA ILE A 404 5.92 20.60 2.43
C ILE A 404 6.62 19.33 2.87
N VAL A 405 5.84 18.35 3.32
CA VAL A 405 6.32 16.99 3.64
C VAL A 405 6.18 16.12 2.40
N THR A 406 7.29 15.60 1.93
CA THR A 406 7.39 14.64 0.81
C THR A 406 7.85 13.28 1.32
N VAL A 407 8.34 12.38 0.45
CA VAL A 407 9.01 11.14 0.87
C VAL A 407 10.32 10.99 0.10
N PRO A 408 11.46 10.83 0.81
CA PRO A 408 12.74 10.58 0.15
C PRO A 408 12.72 9.22 -0.54
N GLY A 409 13.15 9.21 -1.79
CA GLY A 409 13.06 8.02 -2.64
C GLY A 409 13.92 6.85 -2.17
N ARG A 410 15.04 7.12 -1.49
CA ARG A 410 15.88 6.10 -0.84
C ARG A 410 15.08 5.18 0.09
N GLY A 411 13.99 5.67 0.69
CA GLY A 411 13.11 4.89 1.53
C GLY A 411 12.35 3.77 0.81
N PHE A 412 12.35 3.78 -0.53
CA PHE A 412 11.73 2.74 -1.36
C PHE A 412 12.73 1.78 -2.00
N GLY A 413 14.00 1.94 -1.70
CA GLY A 413 15.09 1.12 -2.21
C GLY A 413 16.26 1.96 -2.72
N PRO A 414 17.42 1.33 -2.95
CA PRO A 414 18.63 2.03 -3.42
C PRO A 414 18.45 2.80 -4.73
N ALA A 415 17.70 2.28 -5.70
CA ALA A 415 17.43 2.96 -6.96
C ALA A 415 16.57 4.23 -6.82
N GLY A 416 16.02 4.49 -5.63
CA GLY A 416 15.28 5.71 -5.33
C GLY A 416 16.14 6.89 -4.85
N GLU A 417 17.48 6.76 -4.78
CA GLU A 417 18.34 7.75 -4.13
C GLU A 417 18.21 9.17 -4.67
N GLU A 418 18.10 9.35 -5.96
CA GLU A 418 18.01 10.68 -6.59
C GLU A 418 16.56 11.16 -6.80
N TYR A 419 15.61 10.60 -6.05
CA TYR A 419 14.20 10.86 -6.27
C TYR A 419 13.46 11.27 -5.00
N ILE A 420 12.36 12.00 -5.23
CA ILE A 420 11.36 12.29 -4.19
C ILE A 420 10.00 11.80 -4.67
N ARG A 421 9.25 11.11 -3.79
CA ARG A 421 7.85 10.81 -4.04
C ARG A 421 6.96 11.90 -3.46
N ILE A 422 6.00 12.35 -4.27
CA ILE A 422 4.91 13.24 -3.86
C ILE A 422 3.58 12.54 -4.11
N SER A 423 2.67 12.68 -3.14
CA SER A 423 1.34 12.11 -3.18
C SER A 423 0.31 13.17 -3.59
N ALA A 424 -0.57 12.84 -4.51
CA ALA A 424 -1.70 13.67 -4.91
C ALA A 424 -2.93 13.50 -4.01
N PHE A 425 -2.85 12.68 -2.96
CA PHE A 425 -3.87 12.52 -1.94
C PHE A 425 -3.91 13.73 -1.01
N GLY A 426 -4.41 14.86 -1.50
CA GLY A 426 -4.50 16.11 -0.74
C GLY A 426 -5.79 16.87 -1.06
N GLN A 427 -6.13 17.80 -0.19
CA GLN A 427 -7.18 18.79 -0.52
C GLN A 427 -6.67 19.69 -1.65
N ARG A 428 -7.55 20.09 -2.58
CA ARG A 428 -7.20 20.86 -3.78
C ARG A 428 -6.42 22.15 -3.45
N GLU A 429 -6.83 22.85 -2.41
CA GLU A 429 -6.20 24.09 -1.95
C GLU A 429 -4.74 23.84 -1.53
N HIS A 430 -4.50 22.74 -0.81
CA HIS A 430 -3.14 22.36 -0.39
C HIS A 430 -2.29 21.93 -1.59
N ILE A 431 -2.87 21.25 -2.58
CA ILE A 431 -2.16 20.86 -3.81
C ILE A 431 -1.74 22.08 -4.62
N LEU A 432 -2.66 23.04 -4.80
CA LEU A 432 -2.37 24.30 -5.52
C LEU A 432 -1.29 25.12 -4.81
N GLU A 433 -1.42 25.26 -3.49
CA GLU A 433 -0.43 26.00 -2.69
C GLU A 433 0.93 25.30 -2.67
N ALA A 434 0.95 23.98 -2.55
CA ALA A 434 2.20 23.21 -2.63
C ALA A 434 2.86 23.37 -4.00
N SER A 435 2.10 23.27 -5.09
CA SER A 435 2.62 23.49 -6.44
C SER A 435 3.25 24.88 -6.58
N ARG A 436 2.56 25.93 -6.07
CA ARG A 436 3.07 27.32 -6.09
C ARG A 436 4.37 27.47 -5.29
N ARG A 437 4.43 26.93 -4.05
CA ARG A 437 5.63 27.00 -3.19
C ARG A 437 6.82 26.28 -3.83
N LEU A 438 6.59 25.09 -4.38
CA LEU A 438 7.63 24.30 -5.04
C LEU A 438 8.17 25.03 -6.29
N GLN A 439 7.30 25.60 -7.13
CA GLN A 439 7.72 26.39 -8.29
C GLN A 439 8.53 27.64 -7.93
N PHE A 440 8.25 28.25 -6.79
CA PHE A 440 8.99 29.42 -6.32
C PHE A 440 10.36 29.06 -5.73
N TYR A 441 10.47 27.88 -5.12
CA TYR A 441 11.68 27.42 -4.45
C TYR A 441 12.66 26.72 -5.41
N LEU A 442 12.16 25.87 -6.29
CA LEU A 442 12.97 25.08 -7.23
C LEU A 442 13.33 25.87 -8.49
#